data_e90a334937897e526aa67a49b8f46be0
#
_entry.id   e90a334937897e526aa67a49b8f46be0
#
_cell.length_a   1.000
_cell.length_b   1.000
_cell.length_c   1.000
_cell.angle_alpha   90.00
_cell.angle_beta   90.00
_cell.angle_gamma   90.00
#
_symmetry.space_group_name_H-M   'P 1'
#
loop_
_entity.id
_entity.type
_entity.pdbx_description
1 polymer ?
#
loop_
_entity_poly.entity_id
_entity_poly.type
_entity_poly.pdbx_seq_one_letter_code
_entity_poly.pdbx_strand_id
1 'polypeptide(L)'
;MDMAEAKERQETVKTDMEENDMHRLLYSTVAAFTKAIDERTPYNASHTMQVAGYIRGALGFLNRKYREEGRGVCFSADDCEQIIMAACLHDVGKLVIPLNVMNKSTRMGEGGLERIHQRYLLIHAYLDIDHLEGRLETEAWRRQKEELTQLERRIKAADHAKPLPPEETQYFAGMAGRVYHGGAGGDIPWLTDEEAANLQIEHGTLNAEERKNMEYHAVATEKILKEIHFGKKYDKVLQIAGAHHEFLDGSGYPRHLRGEQIPAGSRLLTIADIYDSLVATDRPYKSPIPAEQAKQVLQEMAEEGRLDGQLVGLFCEYLDTLQEK
;
A
#
# COMPACT_ATOMS: atom_id res chain seq x y z
N MET A 1 -12.20 3.43 60.22
CA MET A 1 -11.78 3.82 58.88
C MET A 1 -11.71 5.34 58.88
N ASP A 2 -10.48 5.87 58.81
CA ASP A 2 -10.20 7.29 59.00
C ASP A 2 -10.78 8.07 57.78
N MET A 3 -11.36 9.26 58.05
CA MET A 3 -11.88 10.13 56.97
C MET A 3 -10.82 10.47 55.89
N ALA A 4 -9.53 10.44 56.25
CA ALA A 4 -8.43 10.63 55.35
C ALA A 4 -8.31 9.46 54.36
N GLU A 5 -8.36 8.19 54.82
CA GLU A 5 -8.34 7.01 53.97
C GLU A 5 -9.53 6.94 52.99
N ALA A 6 -10.72 7.39 53.43
CA ALA A 6 -11.89 7.40 52.58
C ALA A 6 -11.77 8.46 51.47
N LYS A 7 -11.15 9.62 51.76
CA LYS A 7 -10.92 10.69 50.78
C LYS A 7 -9.87 10.30 49.76
N GLU A 8 -8.79 9.68 50.19
CA GLU A 8 -7.71 9.18 49.32
C GLU A 8 -8.19 8.08 48.37
N ARG A 9 -9.03 7.14 48.85
CA ARG A 9 -9.70 6.14 47.98
C ARG A 9 -10.64 6.79 46.97
N GLN A 10 -11.38 7.84 47.37
CA GLN A 10 -12.30 8.53 46.48
C GLN A 10 -11.58 9.33 45.39
N GLU A 11 -10.41 9.95 45.72
CA GLU A 11 -9.54 10.61 44.75
C GLU A 11 -8.89 9.60 43.80
N THR A 12 -8.41 8.44 44.29
CA THR A 12 -7.86 7.37 43.46
C THR A 12 -8.89 6.83 42.47
N VAL A 13 -10.10 6.50 42.93
CA VAL A 13 -11.19 6.01 42.05
C VAL A 13 -11.57 7.06 41.00
N LYS A 14 -11.57 8.34 41.35
CA LYS A 14 -11.85 9.43 40.40
C LYS A 14 -10.77 9.56 39.35
N THR A 15 -9.50 9.48 39.76
CA THR A 15 -8.36 9.52 38.84
C THR A 15 -8.38 8.32 37.89
N ASP A 16 -8.65 7.11 38.37
CA ASP A 16 -8.76 5.88 37.55
C ASP A 16 -9.95 5.97 36.56
N MET A 17 -11.07 6.60 36.94
CA MET A 17 -12.20 6.83 36.05
C MET A 17 -11.83 7.85 34.93
N GLU A 18 -11.21 8.96 35.31
CA GLU A 18 -10.77 10.00 34.35
C GLU A 18 -9.72 9.45 33.36
N GLU A 19 -8.77 8.62 33.82
CA GLU A 19 -7.82 7.93 32.94
C GLU A 19 -8.51 6.95 31.99
N ASN A 20 -9.49 6.19 32.47
CA ASN A 20 -10.24 5.23 31.64
C ASN A 20 -11.10 5.94 30.58
N ASP A 21 -11.70 7.07 30.91
CA ASP A 21 -12.48 7.87 29.96
C ASP A 21 -11.56 8.53 28.91
N MET A 22 -10.36 9.00 29.30
CA MET A 22 -9.36 9.53 28.37
C MET A 22 -8.84 8.44 27.41
N HIS A 23 -8.58 7.23 27.93
CA HIS A 23 -8.23 6.07 27.10
C HIS A 23 -9.32 5.75 26.08
N ARG A 24 -10.58 5.70 26.51
CA ARG A 24 -11.72 5.47 25.60
C ARG A 24 -11.83 6.54 24.54
N LEU A 25 -11.67 7.81 24.92
CA LEU A 25 -11.68 8.92 23.97
C LEU A 25 -10.54 8.79 22.94
N LEU A 26 -9.31 8.49 23.37
CA LEU A 26 -8.18 8.30 22.49
C LEU A 26 -8.46 7.17 21.48
N TYR A 27 -8.86 5.99 21.96
CA TYR A 27 -9.14 4.85 21.08
C TYR A 27 -10.30 5.12 20.13
N SER A 28 -11.37 5.78 20.58
CA SER A 28 -12.51 6.12 19.71
C SER A 28 -12.12 7.16 18.65
N THR A 29 -11.26 8.11 19.01
CA THR A 29 -10.74 9.11 18.08
C THR A 29 -9.85 8.44 17.02
N VAL A 30 -8.93 7.56 17.43
CA VAL A 30 -8.10 6.78 16.51
C VAL A 30 -8.97 5.92 15.59
N ALA A 31 -9.98 5.23 16.13
CA ALA A 31 -10.90 4.43 15.32
C ALA A 31 -11.68 5.29 14.29
N ALA A 32 -12.07 6.50 14.66
CA ALA A 32 -12.73 7.43 13.74
C ALA A 32 -11.78 7.91 12.63
N PHE A 33 -10.51 8.21 12.94
CA PHE A 33 -9.50 8.55 11.93
C PHE A 33 -9.23 7.37 11.00
N THR A 34 -9.04 6.18 11.55
CA THR A 34 -8.86 4.94 10.77
C THR A 34 -10.02 4.75 9.79
N LYS A 35 -11.26 4.89 10.28
CA LYS A 35 -12.45 4.78 9.44
C LYS A 35 -12.48 5.83 8.34
N ALA A 36 -12.10 7.08 8.64
CA ALA A 36 -12.04 8.13 7.62
C ALA A 36 -10.99 7.89 6.53
N ILE A 37 -9.87 7.24 6.88
CA ILE A 37 -8.83 6.83 5.94
C ILE A 37 -9.35 5.70 5.05
N ASP A 38 -9.93 4.68 5.64
CA ASP A 38 -10.47 3.53 4.95
C ASP A 38 -11.61 3.92 3.98
N GLU A 39 -12.46 4.90 4.34
CA GLU A 39 -13.52 5.42 3.47
C GLU A 39 -13.01 6.20 2.24
N ARG A 40 -11.73 6.64 2.22
CA ARG A 40 -11.15 7.30 1.04
C ARG A 40 -10.91 6.34 -0.12
N THR A 41 -10.81 5.04 0.17
CA THR A 41 -10.53 4.02 -0.82
C THR A 41 -11.58 2.94 -0.76
N PRO A 42 -12.30 2.67 -1.86
CA PRO A 42 -13.29 1.60 -1.89
C PRO A 42 -12.69 0.20 -1.65
N TYR A 43 -11.36 0.10 -1.58
CA TYR A 43 -10.61 -1.16 -1.55
C TYR A 43 -9.84 -1.41 -0.25
N ASN A 44 -9.98 -0.54 0.75
CA ASN A 44 -9.28 -0.66 2.05
C ASN A 44 -10.23 -0.52 3.25
N ALA A 45 -11.53 -0.72 3.03
CA ALA A 45 -12.56 -0.43 4.03
C ALA A 45 -12.41 -1.20 5.37
N SER A 46 -11.58 -2.23 5.42
CA SER A 46 -11.33 -3.04 6.62
C SER A 46 -9.85 -3.30 6.93
N HIS A 47 -8.95 -2.89 6.03
CA HIS A 47 -7.51 -3.20 6.12
C HIS A 47 -6.89 -2.84 7.47
N THR A 48 -6.99 -1.57 7.87
CA THR A 48 -6.35 -1.09 9.10
C THR A 48 -6.88 -1.83 10.34
N MET A 49 -8.18 -2.11 10.37
CA MET A 49 -8.78 -2.85 11.48
C MET A 49 -8.40 -4.33 11.47
N GLN A 50 -8.24 -4.94 10.30
CA GLN A 50 -7.78 -6.32 10.16
C GLN A 50 -6.32 -6.46 10.61
N VAL A 51 -5.43 -5.57 10.15
CA VAL A 51 -4.03 -5.53 10.59
C VAL A 51 -3.94 -5.35 12.11
N ALA A 52 -4.70 -4.41 12.70
CA ALA A 52 -4.75 -4.25 14.15
C ALA A 52 -5.31 -5.49 14.87
N GLY A 53 -6.24 -6.21 14.27
CA GLY A 53 -6.77 -7.50 14.74
C GLY A 53 -5.71 -8.59 14.74
N TYR A 54 -4.97 -8.75 13.64
CA TYR A 54 -3.84 -9.69 13.55
C TYR A 54 -2.76 -9.37 14.58
N ILE A 55 -2.38 -8.11 14.71
CA ILE A 55 -1.39 -7.67 15.71
C ILE A 55 -1.85 -8.01 17.12
N ARG A 56 -3.09 -7.68 17.50
CA ARG A 56 -3.62 -7.99 18.83
C ARG A 56 -3.60 -9.49 19.14
N GLY A 57 -4.05 -10.30 18.18
CA GLY A 57 -4.08 -11.75 18.32
C GLY A 57 -2.67 -12.34 18.41
N ALA A 58 -1.75 -11.91 17.52
CA ALA A 58 -0.36 -12.34 17.52
C ALA A 58 0.34 -11.99 18.83
N LEU A 59 0.25 -10.76 19.34
CA LEU A 59 0.84 -10.35 20.62
C LEU A 59 0.34 -11.23 21.78
N GLY A 60 -0.97 -11.52 21.82
CA GLY A 60 -1.54 -12.43 22.81
C GLY A 60 -0.98 -13.84 22.71
N PHE A 61 -0.83 -14.39 21.50
CA PHE A 61 -0.27 -15.69 21.22
C PHE A 61 1.22 -15.75 21.61
N LEU A 62 2.02 -14.78 21.14
CA LEU A 62 3.45 -14.72 21.44
C LEU A 62 3.73 -14.68 22.95
N ASN A 63 3.03 -13.81 23.67
CA ASN A 63 3.20 -13.67 25.11
C ASN A 63 2.77 -14.93 25.89
N ARG A 64 1.73 -15.63 25.43
CA ARG A 64 1.32 -16.91 26.02
C ARG A 64 2.40 -17.97 25.80
N LYS A 65 2.86 -18.14 24.55
CA LYS A 65 3.90 -19.12 24.19
C LYS A 65 5.19 -18.88 24.97
N TYR A 66 5.65 -17.65 25.10
CA TYR A 66 6.85 -17.29 25.85
C TYR A 66 6.72 -17.65 27.34
N ARG A 67 5.54 -17.47 27.97
CA ARG A 67 5.28 -17.88 29.34
C ARG A 67 5.30 -19.41 29.51
N GLU A 68 4.67 -20.13 28.58
CA GLU A 68 4.65 -21.60 28.57
C GLU A 68 6.05 -22.17 28.41
N GLU A 69 6.94 -21.52 27.66
CA GLU A 69 8.35 -21.86 27.50
C GLU A 69 9.24 -21.38 28.67
N GLY A 70 8.69 -20.74 29.69
CA GLY A 70 9.45 -20.20 30.83
C GLY A 70 10.32 -18.97 30.49
N ARG A 71 10.10 -18.33 29.35
CA ARG A 71 10.88 -17.19 28.82
C ARG A 71 10.33 -15.82 29.24
N GLY A 72 9.27 -15.77 30.05
CA GLY A 72 8.61 -14.54 30.48
C GLY A 72 7.58 -14.04 29.44
N VAL A 73 7.73 -12.81 28.96
CA VAL A 73 6.87 -12.22 27.91
C VAL A 73 7.72 -11.72 26.74
N CYS A 74 7.19 -11.84 25.53
CA CYS A 74 7.84 -11.33 24.33
C CYS A 74 7.75 -9.79 24.26
N PHE A 75 6.57 -9.26 24.55
CA PHE A 75 6.28 -7.83 24.61
C PHE A 75 5.62 -7.49 25.95
N SER A 76 6.03 -6.39 26.58
CA SER A 76 5.37 -5.88 27.78
C SER A 76 3.92 -5.45 27.48
N ALA A 77 3.11 -5.24 28.52
CA ALA A 77 1.75 -4.74 28.34
C ALA A 77 1.74 -3.37 27.63
N ASP A 78 2.66 -2.48 28.03
CA ASP A 78 2.80 -1.15 27.41
C ASP A 78 3.27 -1.26 25.95
N ASP A 79 4.22 -2.15 25.62
CA ASP A 79 4.63 -2.39 24.24
C ASP A 79 3.46 -2.92 23.40
N CYS A 80 2.66 -3.83 23.93
CA CYS A 80 1.48 -4.35 23.24
C CYS A 80 0.48 -3.23 22.89
N GLU A 81 0.18 -2.36 23.85
CA GLU A 81 -0.72 -1.21 23.60
C GLU A 81 -0.16 -0.27 22.53
N GLN A 82 1.14 0.04 22.60
CA GLN A 82 1.80 0.91 21.61
C GLN A 82 1.83 0.31 20.22
N ILE A 83 2.09 -0.99 20.09
CA ILE A 83 2.09 -1.70 18.79
C ILE A 83 0.69 -1.73 18.20
N ILE A 84 -0.35 -1.99 19.00
CA ILE A 84 -1.75 -1.96 18.54
C ILE A 84 -2.14 -0.54 18.09
N MET A 85 -1.77 0.48 18.86
CA MET A 85 -2.02 1.87 18.50
C MET A 85 -1.31 2.25 17.19
N ALA A 86 -0.06 1.84 17.04
CA ALA A 86 0.71 2.05 15.81
C ALA A 86 0.06 1.33 14.62
N ALA A 87 -0.46 0.11 14.81
CA ALA A 87 -1.17 -0.62 13.78
C ALA A 87 -2.46 0.09 13.33
N CYS A 88 -3.16 0.78 14.24
CA CYS A 88 -4.31 1.60 13.88
C CYS A 88 -3.95 2.88 13.11
N LEU A 89 -2.73 3.38 13.25
CA LEU A 89 -2.29 4.68 12.72
C LEU A 89 -1.23 4.59 11.62
N HIS A 90 -0.72 3.39 11.28
CA HIS A 90 0.41 3.23 10.37
C HIS A 90 0.20 3.88 9.00
N ASP A 91 -1.02 3.89 8.55
CA ASP A 91 -1.45 4.35 7.23
C ASP A 91 -2.08 5.76 7.22
N VAL A 92 -2.04 6.51 8.34
CA VAL A 92 -2.64 7.85 8.40
C VAL A 92 -2.08 8.80 7.32
N GLY A 93 -0.86 8.60 6.90
CA GLY A 93 -0.22 9.34 5.81
C GLY A 93 -0.88 9.17 4.44
N LYS A 94 -1.69 8.14 4.23
CA LYS A 94 -2.50 7.97 3.01
C LYS A 94 -3.49 9.11 2.78
N LEU A 95 -3.81 9.91 3.82
CA LEU A 95 -4.64 11.10 3.70
C LEU A 95 -4.10 12.15 2.71
N VAL A 96 -2.79 12.22 2.53
CA VAL A 96 -2.17 13.20 1.62
C VAL A 96 -1.83 12.62 0.24
N ILE A 97 -2.03 11.32 0.02
CA ILE A 97 -1.76 10.69 -1.27
C ILE A 97 -2.89 11.01 -2.27
N PRO A 98 -2.58 11.41 -3.50
CA PRO A 98 -3.59 11.65 -4.53
C PRO A 98 -4.42 10.39 -4.84
N LEU A 99 -5.74 10.54 -4.95
CA LEU A 99 -6.66 9.42 -5.16
C LEU A 99 -6.40 8.67 -6.47
N ASN A 100 -6.00 9.38 -7.52
CA ASN A 100 -5.65 8.76 -8.80
C ASN A 100 -4.42 7.85 -8.72
N VAL A 101 -3.50 8.10 -7.80
CA VAL A 101 -2.36 7.21 -7.50
C VAL A 101 -2.82 6.06 -6.60
N MET A 102 -3.53 6.39 -5.53
CA MET A 102 -3.94 5.42 -4.51
C MET A 102 -4.91 4.36 -5.07
N ASN A 103 -5.83 4.77 -5.96
CA ASN A 103 -6.86 3.92 -6.56
C ASN A 103 -6.50 3.41 -7.97
N LYS A 104 -5.25 3.59 -8.42
CA LYS A 104 -4.84 3.18 -9.76
C LYS A 104 -4.83 1.66 -9.91
N SER A 105 -5.90 1.11 -10.48
CA SER A 105 -6.11 -0.33 -10.64
C SER A 105 -5.52 -0.92 -11.92
N THR A 106 -5.26 -0.08 -12.93
CA THR A 106 -4.66 -0.47 -14.21
C THR A 106 -3.51 0.45 -14.57
N ARG A 107 -2.67 0.08 -15.55
CA ARG A 107 -1.52 0.89 -15.98
C ARG A 107 -1.93 2.27 -16.49
N MET A 108 -3.01 2.34 -17.26
CA MET A 108 -3.50 3.62 -17.82
C MET A 108 -4.33 4.43 -16.83
N GLY A 109 -4.79 3.80 -15.72
CA GLY A 109 -5.64 4.44 -14.74
C GLY A 109 -7.04 4.79 -15.29
N GLU A 110 -7.82 5.49 -14.48
CA GLU A 110 -9.19 5.85 -14.82
C GLU A 110 -9.26 6.76 -16.05
N GLY A 111 -10.07 6.37 -17.03
CA GLY A 111 -10.26 7.12 -18.28
C GLY A 111 -9.04 7.13 -19.21
N GLY A 112 -7.93 6.45 -18.88
CA GLY A 112 -6.72 6.44 -19.69
C GLY A 112 -6.92 5.83 -21.06
N LEU A 113 -7.55 4.67 -21.13
CA LEU A 113 -7.88 4.01 -22.40
C LEU A 113 -8.80 4.86 -23.27
N GLU A 114 -9.77 5.56 -22.67
CA GLU A 114 -10.68 6.43 -23.40
C GLU A 114 -9.94 7.63 -23.99
N ARG A 115 -9.03 8.27 -23.25
CA ARG A 115 -8.21 9.38 -23.79
C ARG A 115 -7.34 8.94 -24.97
N ILE A 116 -6.75 7.74 -24.90
CA ILE A 116 -5.99 7.14 -26.00
C ILE A 116 -6.90 6.88 -27.19
N HIS A 117 -8.06 6.29 -26.99
CA HIS A 117 -9.02 6.00 -28.04
C HIS A 117 -9.44 7.28 -28.78
N GLN A 118 -9.84 8.34 -28.07
CA GLN A 118 -10.23 9.62 -28.66
C GLN A 118 -9.09 10.24 -29.47
N ARG A 119 -7.85 10.20 -28.97
CA ARG A 119 -6.67 10.66 -29.70
C ARG A 119 -6.44 9.85 -30.98
N TYR A 120 -6.63 8.54 -30.95
CA TYR A 120 -6.45 7.70 -32.14
C TYR A 120 -7.54 7.89 -33.17
N LEU A 121 -8.78 8.12 -32.77
CA LEU A 121 -9.85 8.53 -33.69
C LEU A 121 -9.47 9.82 -34.41
N LEU A 122 -8.91 10.80 -33.70
CA LEU A 122 -8.46 12.06 -34.29
C LEU A 122 -7.31 11.84 -35.29
N ILE A 123 -6.29 11.03 -34.92
CA ILE A 123 -5.18 10.72 -35.83
C ILE A 123 -5.71 9.97 -37.07
N HIS A 124 -6.62 9.02 -36.93
CA HIS A 124 -7.25 8.34 -38.07
C HIS A 124 -7.95 9.31 -39.03
N ALA A 125 -8.71 10.25 -38.48
CA ALA A 125 -9.38 11.27 -39.28
C ALA A 125 -8.40 12.17 -40.05
N TYR A 126 -7.29 12.58 -39.40
CA TYR A 126 -6.26 13.38 -40.07
C TYR A 126 -5.49 12.57 -41.12
N LEU A 127 -5.21 11.31 -40.90
CA LEU A 127 -4.61 10.42 -41.92
C LEU A 127 -5.53 10.29 -43.15
N ASP A 128 -6.85 10.19 -42.95
CA ASP A 128 -7.83 10.17 -44.05
C ASP A 128 -7.85 11.47 -44.82
N ILE A 129 -7.80 12.62 -44.17
CA ILE A 129 -7.73 13.95 -44.80
C ILE A 129 -6.41 14.08 -45.58
N ASP A 130 -5.27 13.73 -45.01
CA ASP A 130 -3.98 13.85 -45.68
C ASP A 130 -3.90 12.93 -46.91
N HIS A 131 -4.52 11.75 -46.88
CA HIS A 131 -4.62 10.86 -48.02
C HIS A 131 -5.55 11.45 -49.11
N LEU A 132 -6.73 11.97 -48.74
CA LEU A 132 -7.68 12.56 -49.69
C LEU A 132 -7.12 13.79 -50.36
N GLU A 133 -6.31 14.60 -49.66
CA GLU A 133 -5.66 15.78 -50.19
C GLU A 133 -4.33 15.49 -50.93
N GLY A 134 -3.96 14.22 -51.06
CA GLY A 134 -2.74 13.79 -51.75
C GLY A 134 -1.43 14.06 -51.03
N ARG A 135 -1.47 14.40 -49.74
CA ARG A 135 -0.29 14.59 -48.91
C ARG A 135 0.31 13.25 -48.38
N LEU A 136 -0.50 12.19 -48.35
CA LEU A 136 -0.09 10.88 -47.86
C LEU A 136 -0.39 9.80 -48.92
N GLU A 137 0.64 9.06 -49.30
CA GLU A 137 0.52 7.95 -50.24
C GLU A 137 -0.31 6.79 -49.66
N THR A 138 -1.08 6.11 -50.54
CA THR A 138 -2.02 5.06 -50.17
C THR A 138 -1.40 3.97 -49.29
N GLU A 139 -0.21 3.51 -49.61
CA GLU A 139 0.49 2.46 -48.85
C GLU A 139 0.91 2.95 -47.46
N ALA A 140 1.38 4.19 -47.37
CA ALA A 140 1.76 4.82 -46.10
C ALA A 140 0.53 5.06 -45.20
N TRP A 141 -0.58 5.52 -45.81
CA TRP A 141 -1.88 5.69 -45.14
C TRP A 141 -2.39 4.38 -44.53
N ARG A 142 -2.46 3.29 -45.33
CA ARG A 142 -2.89 1.97 -44.85
C ARG A 142 -2.02 1.47 -43.72
N ARG A 143 -0.70 1.55 -43.87
CA ARG A 143 0.26 1.09 -42.87
C ARG A 143 0.10 1.83 -41.55
N GLN A 144 0.01 3.16 -41.56
CA GLN A 144 -0.11 3.93 -40.33
C GLN A 144 -1.44 3.66 -39.61
N LYS A 145 -2.53 3.54 -40.36
CA LYS A 145 -3.86 3.17 -39.77
C LYS A 145 -3.82 1.77 -39.12
N GLU A 146 -3.20 0.80 -39.78
CA GLU A 146 -3.06 -0.56 -39.24
C GLU A 146 -2.18 -0.59 -37.99
N GLU A 147 -1.02 0.07 -38.03
CA GLU A 147 -0.11 0.16 -36.89
C GLU A 147 -0.80 0.83 -35.68
N LEU A 148 -1.56 1.89 -35.89
CA LEU A 148 -2.28 2.57 -34.82
C LEU A 148 -3.38 1.68 -34.21
N THR A 149 -4.13 0.98 -35.08
CA THR A 149 -5.15 0.03 -34.65
C THR A 149 -4.56 -1.12 -33.86
N GLN A 150 -3.41 -1.66 -34.29
CA GLN A 150 -2.69 -2.72 -33.58
C GLN A 150 -2.17 -2.23 -32.23
N LEU A 151 -1.60 -1.02 -32.19
CA LEU A 151 -1.12 -0.42 -30.95
C LEU A 151 -2.25 -0.27 -29.92
N GLU A 152 -3.41 0.23 -30.33
CA GLU A 152 -4.58 0.36 -29.45
C GLU A 152 -5.02 -0.98 -28.86
N ARG A 153 -5.09 -2.03 -29.69
CA ARG A 153 -5.43 -3.40 -29.20
C ARG A 153 -4.43 -3.91 -28.17
N ARG A 154 -3.11 -3.69 -28.42
CA ARG A 154 -2.07 -4.13 -27.48
C ARG A 154 -2.12 -3.34 -26.18
N ILE A 155 -2.36 -2.02 -26.23
CA ILE A 155 -2.53 -1.20 -25.03
C ILE A 155 -3.71 -1.70 -24.18
N LYS A 156 -4.87 -1.95 -24.81
CA LYS A 156 -6.04 -2.51 -24.11
C LYS A 156 -5.74 -3.87 -23.46
N ALA A 157 -4.98 -4.73 -24.14
CA ALA A 157 -4.58 -6.02 -23.60
C ALA A 157 -3.58 -5.90 -22.46
N ALA A 158 -2.70 -4.88 -22.49
CA ALA A 158 -1.68 -4.62 -21.48
C ALA A 158 -2.20 -3.85 -20.25
N ASP A 159 -3.40 -3.26 -20.33
CA ASP A 159 -3.93 -2.39 -19.27
C ASP A 159 -4.48 -3.18 -18.07
N HIS A 160 -3.57 -3.84 -17.36
CA HIS A 160 -3.84 -4.61 -16.13
C HIS A 160 -2.60 -4.63 -15.23
N ALA A 161 -2.76 -5.09 -13.98
CA ALA A 161 -1.66 -5.15 -12.99
C ALA A 161 -0.72 -6.36 -13.15
N LYS A 162 -1.10 -7.38 -13.96
CA LYS A 162 -0.27 -8.57 -14.15
C LYS A 162 1.03 -8.22 -14.86
N PRO A 163 2.14 -8.95 -14.60
CA PRO A 163 3.40 -8.74 -15.30
C PRO A 163 3.21 -8.79 -16.82
N LEU A 164 3.89 -7.89 -17.53
CA LEU A 164 3.96 -7.92 -18.99
C LEU A 164 5.18 -8.72 -19.44
N PRO A 165 5.06 -9.48 -20.53
CA PRO A 165 6.22 -10.11 -21.17
C PRO A 165 7.25 -9.04 -21.61
N PRO A 166 8.56 -9.32 -21.54
CA PRO A 166 9.61 -8.38 -21.97
C PRO A 166 9.45 -7.87 -23.40
N GLU A 167 8.93 -8.70 -24.30
CA GLU A 167 8.64 -8.31 -25.69
C GLU A 167 7.57 -7.24 -25.81
N GLU A 168 6.56 -7.23 -24.89
CA GLU A 168 5.53 -6.20 -24.88
C GLU A 168 6.09 -4.87 -24.38
N THR A 169 6.85 -4.88 -23.28
CA THR A 169 7.49 -3.66 -22.76
C THR A 169 8.48 -3.06 -23.77
N GLN A 170 9.23 -3.90 -24.47
CA GLN A 170 10.14 -3.46 -25.54
C GLN A 170 9.37 -2.89 -26.74
N TYR A 171 8.25 -3.51 -27.12
CA TYR A 171 7.39 -3.00 -28.19
C TYR A 171 6.86 -1.59 -27.85
N PHE A 172 6.33 -1.39 -26.64
CA PHE A 172 5.84 -0.08 -26.20
C PHE A 172 6.96 0.96 -26.11
N ALA A 173 8.15 0.57 -25.65
CA ALA A 173 9.32 1.44 -25.68
C ALA A 173 9.67 1.91 -27.11
N GLY A 174 9.54 1.02 -28.10
CA GLY A 174 9.74 1.35 -29.52
C GLY A 174 8.65 2.25 -30.12
N MET A 175 7.47 2.32 -29.48
CA MET A 175 6.38 3.23 -29.89
C MET A 175 6.48 4.62 -29.23
N ALA A 176 7.27 4.75 -28.16
CA ALA A 176 7.52 6.03 -27.51
C ALA A 176 8.18 7.01 -28.51
N GLY A 177 7.74 8.26 -28.48
CA GLY A 177 8.25 9.31 -29.37
C GLY A 177 7.71 9.27 -30.80
N ARG A 178 6.85 8.29 -31.17
CA ARG A 178 6.13 8.36 -32.46
C ARG A 178 5.08 9.46 -32.43
N VAL A 179 5.08 10.26 -33.48
CA VAL A 179 4.20 11.42 -33.62
C VAL A 179 3.52 11.37 -34.97
N TYR A 180 2.23 11.66 -35.03
CA TYR A 180 1.58 12.04 -36.25
C TYR A 180 1.95 13.50 -36.54
N HIS A 181 2.53 13.75 -37.70
CA HIS A 181 2.88 15.08 -38.19
C HIS A 181 1.89 15.44 -39.29
N GLY A 182 0.84 16.16 -38.98
CA GLY A 182 -0.22 16.50 -39.92
C GLY A 182 -0.36 17.99 -40.17
N GLY A 183 -0.77 18.33 -41.43
CA GLY A 183 -0.87 19.73 -41.87
C GLY A 183 -1.90 20.56 -41.13
N ALA A 184 -3.05 20.00 -40.77
CA ALA A 184 -4.15 20.73 -40.14
C ALA A 184 -4.23 20.59 -38.61
N GLY A 185 -3.64 19.55 -38.03
CA GLY A 185 -3.81 19.22 -36.63
C GLY A 185 -2.57 19.44 -35.75
N GLY A 186 -1.42 19.82 -36.33
CA GLY A 186 -0.15 19.88 -35.62
C GLY A 186 0.38 18.49 -35.30
N ASP A 187 1.35 18.43 -34.40
CA ASP A 187 2.00 17.18 -33.95
C ASP A 187 1.17 16.53 -32.85
N ILE A 188 0.75 15.28 -33.07
CA ILE A 188 -0.02 14.50 -32.11
C ILE A 188 0.78 13.23 -31.75
N PRO A 189 1.23 13.06 -30.50
CA PRO A 189 1.98 11.88 -30.11
C PRO A 189 1.07 10.63 -30.14
N TRP A 190 1.61 9.51 -30.59
CA TRP A 190 0.91 8.22 -30.51
C TRP A 190 0.77 7.77 -29.06
N LEU A 191 1.84 7.93 -28.26
CA LEU A 191 1.84 7.79 -26.81
C LEU A 191 2.42 9.06 -26.21
N THR A 192 1.83 9.53 -25.12
CA THR A 192 2.49 10.54 -24.26
C THR A 192 3.64 9.88 -23.49
N ASP A 193 4.56 10.69 -22.94
CA ASP A 193 5.67 10.19 -22.13
C ASP A 193 5.16 9.40 -20.92
N GLU A 194 4.09 9.87 -20.29
CA GLU A 194 3.44 9.20 -19.15
C GLU A 194 2.84 7.86 -19.57
N GLU A 195 2.13 7.79 -20.69
CA GLU A 195 1.55 6.54 -21.20
C GLU A 195 2.63 5.53 -21.57
N ALA A 196 3.70 5.99 -22.21
CA ALA A 196 4.85 5.15 -22.53
C ALA A 196 5.54 4.61 -21.27
N ALA A 197 5.71 5.44 -20.24
CA ALA A 197 6.23 5.01 -18.94
C ALA A 197 5.31 4.00 -18.25
N ASN A 198 3.99 4.22 -18.29
CA ASN A 198 3.00 3.33 -17.72
C ASN A 198 2.99 1.94 -18.40
N LEU A 199 3.17 1.88 -19.71
CA LEU A 199 3.22 0.62 -20.47
C LEU A 199 4.54 -0.15 -20.28
N GLN A 200 5.57 0.49 -19.74
CA GLN A 200 6.83 -0.15 -19.37
C GLN A 200 6.90 -0.66 -17.93
N ILE A 201 5.81 -0.52 -17.15
CA ILE A 201 5.74 -1.08 -15.81
C ILE A 201 5.76 -2.61 -15.89
N GLU A 202 6.80 -3.23 -15.36
CA GLU A 202 6.94 -4.69 -15.33
C GLU A 202 5.96 -5.32 -14.33
N HIS A 203 5.86 -4.75 -13.12
CA HIS A 203 5.04 -5.28 -12.03
C HIS A 203 4.12 -4.21 -11.42
N GLY A 204 2.82 -4.51 -11.34
CA GLY A 204 1.83 -3.62 -10.75
C GLY A 204 1.30 -2.57 -11.72
N THR A 205 0.83 -1.46 -11.19
CA THR A 205 0.12 -0.40 -11.93
C THR A 205 0.78 0.98 -11.82
N LEU A 206 1.68 1.18 -10.84
CA LEU A 206 2.31 2.47 -10.57
C LEU A 206 3.64 2.60 -11.29
N ASN A 207 3.84 3.70 -12.03
CA ASN A 207 5.15 4.07 -12.55
C ASN A 207 6.08 4.55 -11.42
N ALA A 208 7.35 4.86 -11.75
CA ALA A 208 8.36 5.22 -10.75
C ALA A 208 7.99 6.47 -9.93
N GLU A 209 7.39 7.48 -10.55
CA GLU A 209 6.98 8.70 -9.86
C GLU A 209 5.75 8.45 -8.97
N GLU A 210 4.76 7.74 -9.47
CA GLU A 210 3.56 7.35 -8.71
C GLU A 210 3.92 6.44 -7.54
N ARG A 211 4.87 5.51 -7.71
CA ARG A 211 5.40 4.66 -6.64
C ARG A 211 6.05 5.51 -5.55
N LYS A 212 6.89 6.47 -5.90
CA LYS A 212 7.49 7.40 -4.97
C LYS A 212 6.44 8.23 -4.22
N ASN A 213 5.40 8.67 -4.93
CA ASN A 213 4.27 9.35 -4.30
C ASN A 213 3.53 8.43 -3.32
N MET A 214 3.32 7.16 -3.67
CA MET A 214 2.70 6.19 -2.77
C MET A 214 3.58 5.94 -1.53
N GLU A 215 4.88 5.72 -1.70
CA GLU A 215 5.83 5.49 -0.61
C GLU A 215 5.92 6.69 0.36
N TYR A 216 5.64 7.89 -0.13
CA TYR A 216 5.60 9.10 0.69
C TYR A 216 4.59 9.03 1.84
N HIS A 217 3.57 8.13 1.80
CA HIS A 217 2.64 8.00 2.93
C HIS A 217 3.35 7.63 4.23
N ALA A 218 4.44 6.85 4.21
CA ALA A 218 5.19 6.52 5.41
C ALA A 218 5.84 7.76 6.04
N VAL A 219 6.41 8.66 5.20
CA VAL A 219 6.93 9.96 5.64
C VAL A 219 5.81 10.85 6.17
N ALA A 220 4.67 10.87 5.48
CA ALA A 220 3.51 11.67 5.89
C ALA A 220 2.91 11.16 7.20
N THR A 221 2.88 9.84 7.43
CA THR A 221 2.51 9.23 8.71
C THR A 221 3.35 9.79 9.85
N GLU A 222 4.67 9.79 9.71
CA GLU A 222 5.54 10.38 10.73
C GLU A 222 5.25 11.86 10.97
N LYS A 223 5.05 12.64 9.90
CA LYS A 223 4.76 14.09 10.01
C LYS A 223 3.44 14.34 10.74
N ILE A 224 2.39 13.58 10.41
CA ILE A 224 1.08 13.72 11.04
C ILE A 224 1.15 13.29 12.52
N LEU A 225 1.77 12.15 12.81
CA LEU A 225 1.84 11.61 14.15
C LEU A 225 2.73 12.46 15.09
N LYS A 226 3.69 13.21 14.56
CA LYS A 226 4.49 14.17 15.35
C LYS A 226 3.67 15.29 15.98
N GLU A 227 2.53 15.65 15.37
CA GLU A 227 1.63 16.67 15.91
C GLU A 227 0.79 16.15 17.09
N ILE A 228 0.78 14.84 17.32
CA ILE A 228 0.03 14.22 18.42
C ILE A 228 0.95 14.10 19.65
N HIS A 229 0.51 14.70 20.76
CA HIS A 229 1.22 14.57 22.04
C HIS A 229 0.82 13.27 22.73
N PHE A 230 1.45 12.15 22.34
CA PHE A 230 1.15 10.82 22.85
C PHE A 230 1.48 10.62 24.36
N GLY A 231 2.26 11.51 24.98
CA GLY A 231 2.76 11.32 26.34
C GLY A 231 3.75 10.14 26.44
N LYS A 232 4.24 9.88 27.64
CA LYS A 232 5.26 8.84 27.88
C LYS A 232 4.78 7.42 27.56
N LYS A 233 3.48 7.18 27.76
CA LYS A 233 2.88 5.83 27.58
C LYS A 233 2.91 5.36 26.11
N TYR A 234 2.86 6.28 25.16
CA TYR A 234 2.75 5.99 23.72
C TYR A 234 3.91 6.60 22.91
N ASP A 235 5.07 6.83 23.55
CA ASP A 235 6.23 7.47 22.95
C ASP A 235 6.85 6.71 21.76
N LYS A 236 6.65 5.40 21.69
CA LYS A 236 7.14 4.54 20.60
C LYS A 236 6.19 4.44 19.41
N VAL A 237 4.93 4.88 19.53
CA VAL A 237 3.91 4.74 18.48
C VAL A 237 4.38 5.32 17.15
N LEU A 238 4.96 6.53 17.17
CA LEU A 238 5.47 7.19 15.99
C LEU A 238 6.58 6.38 15.31
N GLN A 239 7.52 5.85 16.10
CA GLN A 239 8.64 5.07 15.56
C GLN A 239 8.16 3.74 14.97
N ILE A 240 7.20 3.09 15.64
CA ILE A 240 6.64 1.81 15.19
C ILE A 240 5.85 2.02 13.89
N ALA A 241 4.94 2.99 13.85
CA ALA A 241 4.12 3.28 12.68
C ALA A 241 4.96 3.77 11.49
N GLY A 242 5.95 4.65 11.71
CA GLY A 242 6.79 5.20 10.64
C GLY A 242 7.80 4.21 10.04
N ALA A 243 7.95 3.01 10.61
CA ALA A 243 8.90 2.00 10.13
C ALA A 243 8.21 0.73 9.59
N HIS A 244 6.89 0.76 9.36
CA HIS A 244 6.13 -0.43 8.94
C HIS A 244 6.45 -0.94 7.52
N HIS A 245 7.14 -0.15 6.71
CA HIS A 245 7.64 -0.55 5.39
C HIS A 245 9.17 -0.69 5.33
N GLU A 246 9.85 -0.68 6.48
CA GLU A 246 11.27 -0.97 6.54
C GLU A 246 11.51 -2.48 6.52
N PHE A 247 12.59 -2.91 5.85
CA PHE A 247 13.02 -4.30 5.77
C PHE A 247 14.39 -4.48 6.42
N LEU A 248 14.65 -5.63 7.03
CA LEU A 248 15.89 -5.89 7.78
C LEU A 248 17.17 -5.75 6.95
N ASP A 249 17.09 -5.98 5.65
CA ASP A 249 18.18 -5.82 4.69
C ASP A 249 18.41 -4.37 4.24
N GLY A 250 17.55 -3.43 4.64
CA GLY A 250 17.59 -2.01 4.27
C GLY A 250 17.01 -1.72 2.88
N SER A 251 16.33 -2.67 2.24
CA SER A 251 15.64 -2.45 0.96
C SER A 251 14.28 -1.75 1.15
N GLY A 252 13.80 -1.61 2.38
CA GLY A 252 12.57 -0.92 2.73
C GLY A 252 12.68 0.60 2.67
N TYR A 253 11.63 1.30 3.05
CA TYR A 253 11.51 2.75 3.06
C TYR A 253 10.78 3.26 4.31
N PRO A 254 10.83 4.54 4.68
CA PRO A 254 11.46 5.67 3.96
C PRO A 254 12.92 5.93 4.33
N ARG A 255 13.46 5.29 5.38
CA ARG A 255 14.78 5.60 5.97
C ARG A 255 15.85 4.56 5.65
N HIS A 256 15.48 3.45 5.01
CA HIS A 256 16.36 2.33 4.69
C HIS A 256 17.07 1.75 5.92
N LEU A 257 16.32 1.61 7.03
CA LEU A 257 16.80 1.05 8.29
C LEU A 257 17.19 -0.42 8.12
N ARG A 258 18.14 -0.88 8.96
CA ARG A 258 18.66 -2.25 8.89
C ARG A 258 18.61 -2.93 10.26
N GLY A 259 18.27 -4.21 10.25
CA GLY A 259 18.38 -5.07 11.42
C GLY A 259 17.73 -4.44 12.66
N GLU A 260 18.52 -4.29 13.74
CA GLU A 260 18.03 -3.80 15.03
C GLU A 260 17.66 -2.30 15.06
N GLN A 261 17.96 -1.55 14.00
CA GLN A 261 17.47 -0.18 13.87
C GLN A 261 15.95 -0.13 13.71
N ILE A 262 15.34 -1.25 13.26
CA ILE A 262 13.89 -1.38 13.11
C ILE A 262 13.30 -1.90 14.42
N PRO A 263 12.41 -1.14 15.10
CA PRO A 263 11.77 -1.59 16.32
C PRO A 263 11.08 -2.96 16.14
N ALA A 264 11.15 -3.84 17.14
CA ALA A 264 10.50 -5.16 17.05
C ALA A 264 8.99 -5.07 16.77
N GLY A 265 8.31 -4.05 17.34
CA GLY A 265 6.90 -3.77 17.04
C GLY A 265 6.65 -3.44 15.56
N SER A 266 7.58 -2.69 14.91
CA SER A 266 7.48 -2.40 13.48
C SER A 266 7.68 -3.66 12.64
N ARG A 267 8.64 -4.53 12.99
CA ARG A 267 8.86 -5.79 12.29
C ARG A 267 7.62 -6.69 12.32
N LEU A 268 6.94 -6.77 13.49
CA LEU A 268 5.67 -7.51 13.59
C LEU A 268 4.55 -6.85 12.79
N LEU A 269 4.47 -5.52 12.82
CA LEU A 269 3.49 -4.75 12.04
C LEU A 269 3.70 -4.95 10.52
N THR A 270 4.94 -4.88 10.03
CA THR A 270 5.30 -5.16 8.62
C THR A 270 4.82 -6.55 8.20
N ILE A 271 5.02 -7.58 9.02
CA ILE A 271 4.58 -8.96 8.74
C ILE A 271 3.05 -9.02 8.63
N ALA A 272 2.33 -8.41 9.57
CA ALA A 272 0.87 -8.43 9.57
C ALA A 272 0.28 -7.62 8.39
N ASP A 273 0.87 -6.50 8.04
CA ASP A 273 0.47 -5.65 6.91
C ASP A 273 0.67 -6.39 5.57
N ILE A 274 1.83 -7.01 5.36
CA ILE A 274 2.09 -7.83 4.17
C ILE A 274 1.09 -8.99 4.10
N TYR A 275 0.87 -9.72 5.21
CA TYR A 275 -0.08 -10.81 5.23
C TYR A 275 -1.48 -10.36 4.81
N ASP A 276 -2.02 -9.31 5.43
CA ASP A 276 -3.32 -8.76 5.09
C ASP A 276 -3.37 -8.35 3.61
N SER A 277 -2.31 -7.70 3.11
CA SER A 277 -2.23 -7.28 1.71
C SER A 277 -2.26 -8.46 0.71
N LEU A 278 -1.87 -9.65 1.13
CA LEU A 278 -1.85 -10.86 0.31
C LEU A 278 -3.20 -11.58 0.30
N VAL A 279 -3.90 -11.60 1.44
CA VAL A 279 -5.16 -12.36 1.60
C VAL A 279 -6.43 -11.51 1.41
N ALA A 280 -6.31 -10.17 1.35
CA ALA A 280 -7.43 -9.26 1.19
C ALA A 280 -8.21 -9.53 -0.10
N THR A 281 -9.54 -9.63 0.02
CA THR A 281 -10.46 -9.96 -1.09
C THR A 281 -11.04 -8.74 -1.79
N ASP A 282 -10.83 -7.56 -1.25
CA ASP A 282 -11.44 -6.30 -1.69
C ASP A 282 -10.58 -5.49 -2.69
N ARG A 283 -9.37 -5.97 -3.05
CA ARG A 283 -8.45 -5.28 -3.97
C ARG A 283 -8.73 -5.64 -5.43
N PRO A 284 -9.15 -4.69 -6.32
CA PRO A 284 -9.57 -4.99 -7.68
C PRO A 284 -8.42 -5.38 -8.62
N TYR A 285 -7.18 -5.03 -8.27
CA TYR A 285 -6.00 -5.25 -9.10
C TYR A 285 -5.18 -6.49 -8.70
N LYS A 286 -5.56 -7.16 -7.60
CA LYS A 286 -4.85 -8.34 -7.09
C LYS A 286 -5.85 -9.38 -6.60
N SER A 287 -5.79 -10.58 -7.18
CA SER A 287 -6.56 -11.70 -6.62
C SER A 287 -5.97 -12.10 -5.27
N PRO A 288 -6.82 -12.33 -4.24
CA PRO A 288 -6.35 -12.83 -2.97
C PRO A 288 -5.69 -14.19 -3.16
N ILE A 289 -4.62 -14.43 -2.43
CA ILE A 289 -4.00 -15.76 -2.40
C ILE A 289 -4.46 -16.52 -1.14
N PRO A 290 -4.48 -17.85 -1.17
CA PRO A 290 -4.79 -18.67 0.01
C PRO A 290 -3.85 -18.37 1.17
N ALA A 291 -4.35 -18.47 2.41
CA ALA A 291 -3.59 -18.19 3.62
C ALA A 291 -2.26 -18.97 3.69
N GLU A 292 -2.26 -20.25 3.26
CA GLU A 292 -1.05 -21.06 3.21
C GLU A 292 0.00 -20.51 2.25
N GLN A 293 -0.43 -20.03 1.09
CA GLN A 293 0.47 -19.40 0.13
C GLN A 293 0.99 -18.06 0.65
N ALA A 294 0.16 -17.30 1.37
CA ALA A 294 0.59 -16.05 2.02
C ALA A 294 1.65 -16.31 3.11
N LYS A 295 1.49 -17.37 3.92
CA LYS A 295 2.51 -17.81 4.89
C LYS A 295 3.81 -18.18 4.20
N GLN A 296 3.75 -18.90 3.08
CA GLN A 296 4.94 -19.25 2.29
C GLN A 296 5.67 -18.00 1.79
N VAL A 297 4.97 -17.00 1.27
CA VAL A 297 5.58 -15.71 0.84
C VAL A 297 6.30 -15.02 2.01
N LEU A 298 5.69 -15.00 3.21
CA LEU A 298 6.35 -14.42 4.39
C LEU A 298 7.63 -15.19 4.78
N GLN A 299 7.62 -16.51 4.68
CA GLN A 299 8.78 -17.36 4.96
C GLN A 299 9.89 -17.12 3.93
N GLU A 300 9.57 -17.06 2.64
CA GLU A 300 10.52 -16.72 1.56
C GLU A 300 11.17 -15.35 1.80
N MET A 301 10.38 -14.33 2.15
CA MET A 301 10.91 -13.00 2.49
C MET A 301 11.81 -13.01 3.74
N ALA A 302 11.55 -13.90 4.70
CA ALA A 302 12.40 -14.07 5.86
C ALA A 302 13.73 -14.78 5.51
N GLU A 303 13.70 -15.78 4.63
CA GLU A 303 14.89 -16.47 4.11
C GLU A 303 15.77 -15.53 3.28
N GLU A 304 15.17 -14.59 2.55
CA GLU A 304 15.86 -13.50 1.85
C GLU A 304 16.48 -12.45 2.79
N GLY A 305 16.21 -12.54 4.11
CA GLY A 305 16.72 -11.58 5.10
C GLY A 305 15.95 -10.25 5.15
N ARG A 306 14.77 -10.18 4.54
CA ARG A 306 13.91 -8.97 4.53
C ARG A 306 13.04 -8.87 5.77
N LEU A 307 12.50 -9.99 6.25
CA LEU A 307 11.65 -10.06 7.44
C LEU A 307 12.37 -10.78 8.60
N ASP A 308 11.88 -10.54 9.81
CA ASP A 308 12.35 -11.22 11.01
C ASP A 308 11.84 -12.68 11.03
N GLY A 309 12.72 -13.64 10.74
CA GLY A 309 12.36 -15.04 10.61
C GLY A 309 11.76 -15.65 11.88
N GLN A 310 12.19 -15.18 13.07
CA GLN A 310 11.59 -15.64 14.33
C GLN A 310 10.16 -15.13 14.49
N LEU A 311 9.91 -13.86 14.21
CA LEU A 311 8.57 -13.29 14.27
C LEU A 311 7.66 -13.86 13.18
N VAL A 312 8.18 -14.10 11.96
CA VAL A 312 7.43 -14.77 10.88
C VAL A 312 6.99 -16.18 11.32
N GLY A 313 7.90 -16.98 11.87
CA GLY A 313 7.55 -18.32 12.36
C GLY A 313 6.44 -18.29 13.40
N LEU A 314 6.57 -17.43 14.42
CA LEU A 314 5.57 -17.26 15.48
C LEU A 314 4.23 -16.70 14.95
N PHE A 315 4.27 -15.82 13.97
CA PHE A 315 3.06 -15.27 13.34
C PHE A 315 2.33 -16.33 12.52
N CYS A 316 3.05 -17.18 11.77
CA CYS A 316 2.47 -18.32 11.06
C CYS A 316 1.80 -19.31 12.01
N GLU A 317 2.45 -19.68 13.12
CA GLU A 317 1.85 -20.52 14.15
C GLU A 317 0.56 -19.89 14.76
N TYR A 318 0.57 -18.57 14.99
CA TYR A 318 -0.64 -17.86 15.40
C TYR A 318 -1.77 -18.00 14.38
N LEU A 319 -1.47 -17.82 13.09
CA LEU A 319 -2.47 -17.95 12.01
C LEU A 319 -3.08 -19.37 11.96
N ASP A 320 -2.28 -20.41 12.23
CA ASP A 320 -2.78 -21.80 12.28
C ASP A 320 -3.86 -21.96 13.36
N THR A 321 -3.70 -21.29 14.52
CA THR A 321 -4.72 -21.32 15.57
C THR A 321 -6.05 -20.66 15.19
N LEU A 322 -6.08 -19.83 14.13
CA LEU A 322 -7.31 -19.21 13.63
C LEU A 322 -8.09 -20.11 12.68
N GLN A 323 -7.41 -21.06 12.03
CA GLN A 323 -8.04 -22.00 11.06
C GLN A 323 -8.65 -23.21 11.78
N GLU A 324 -8.24 -23.50 13.03
CA GLU A 324 -8.76 -24.61 13.83
C GLU A 324 -10.07 -24.29 14.56
N LYS A 325 -10.56 -23.05 14.45
CA LYS A 325 -11.82 -22.57 15.08
C LYS A 325 -12.93 -22.40 14.05
#